data_887d87223658c022ee27aae05e1c0764
#
_entry.id   887d87223658c022ee27aae05e1c0764
#
_cell.length_a   1.000
_cell.length_b   1.000
_cell.length_c   1.000
_cell.angle_alpha   90.00
_cell.angle_beta   90.00
_cell.angle_gamma   90.00
#
_symmetry.space_group_name_H-M   'P 1'
#
loop_
_entity.id
_entity.type
_entity.pdbx_description
1 polymer ?
#
loop_
_entity_poly.entity_id
_entity_poly.type
_entity_poly.pdbx_seq_one_letter_code
_entity_poly.pdbx_strand_id
1 'polypeptide(L)'
;VSEYIVHHLTNLTYGKLPEGFERYDGSVVADGGQWTMAHGADEITAMGFNAIHVDSMMWSVGLGLIFCWLFRRVAVQATAGVPSGMVNFIEMVVEFVDGVVKDTFHGRNPLIAPLALTIFVWVFLMNLMDLIPVDLIPHSLMLAGVEYQKIVPSTDPNITMGMAIGVFVLMLFYSIKVKGFGFVRE
;
A
#
# COMPACT_ATOMS: atom_id res chain seq x y z
N VAL A 1 -21.40 1.32 20.59
CA VAL A 1 -20.23 0.43 20.35
C VAL A 1 -20.21 -0.03 18.89
N SER A 2 -21.32 -0.42 18.28
CA SER A 2 -21.33 -0.88 16.87
C SER A 2 -21.02 0.25 15.89
N GLU A 3 -21.52 1.45 16.12
CA GLU A 3 -21.32 2.62 15.27
C GLU A 3 -19.84 3.08 15.27
N TYR A 4 -19.20 3.09 16.44
CA TYR A 4 -17.77 3.35 16.58
C TYR A 4 -16.92 2.34 15.79
N ILE A 5 -17.24 1.05 15.89
CA ILE A 5 -16.53 -0.01 15.16
C ILE A 5 -16.70 0.17 13.65
N VAL A 6 -17.92 0.41 13.19
CA VAL A 6 -18.22 0.62 11.76
C VAL A 6 -17.45 1.82 11.22
N HIS A 7 -17.41 2.93 11.97
CA HIS A 7 -16.68 4.14 11.58
C HIS A 7 -15.17 3.86 11.36
N HIS A 8 -14.53 3.06 12.23
CA HIS A 8 -13.09 2.77 12.13
C HIS A 8 -12.75 1.67 11.11
N LEU A 9 -13.70 0.85 10.74
CA LEU A 9 -13.51 -0.23 9.76
C LEU A 9 -13.91 0.16 8.34
N THR A 10 -14.59 1.29 8.16
CA THR A 10 -15.06 1.74 6.86
C THR A 10 -13.97 2.53 6.15
N ASN A 11 -13.63 2.13 4.94
CA ASN A 11 -12.68 2.84 4.08
C ASN A 11 -13.32 4.07 3.44
N LEU A 12 -12.53 5.12 3.25
CA LEU A 12 -12.89 6.23 2.36
C LEU A 12 -12.85 5.73 0.92
N THR A 13 -14.02 5.44 0.36
CA THR A 13 -14.16 4.76 -0.92
C THR A 13 -14.71 5.70 -1.99
N TYR A 14 -14.05 5.73 -3.16
CA TYR A 14 -14.53 6.37 -4.36
C TYR A 14 -14.87 5.30 -5.40
N GLY A 15 -16.08 5.34 -5.92
CA GLY A 15 -16.53 4.30 -6.84
C GLY A 15 -17.75 4.67 -7.66
N LYS A 16 -18.17 3.73 -8.51
CA LYS A 16 -19.34 3.88 -9.36
C LYS A 16 -20.54 3.16 -8.75
N LEU A 17 -21.55 3.92 -8.34
CA LEU A 17 -22.84 3.37 -7.94
C LEU A 17 -23.61 2.90 -9.19
N PRO A 18 -24.32 1.76 -9.10
CA PRO A 18 -25.17 1.29 -10.17
C PRO A 18 -26.40 2.20 -10.37
N GLU A 19 -26.97 2.19 -11.55
CA GLU A 19 -28.23 2.88 -11.83
C GLU A 19 -29.38 2.35 -10.97
N GLY A 20 -30.28 3.24 -10.59
CA GLY A 20 -31.43 2.91 -9.74
C GLY A 20 -31.11 2.69 -8.27
N PHE A 21 -29.86 2.83 -7.83
CA PHE A 21 -29.50 2.70 -6.42
C PHE A 21 -29.98 3.93 -5.64
N GLU A 22 -30.67 3.70 -4.53
CA GLU A 22 -31.11 4.76 -3.61
C GLU A 22 -29.98 5.08 -2.61
N ARG A 23 -29.52 6.32 -2.64
CA ARG A 23 -28.43 6.81 -1.80
C ARG A 23 -28.89 7.15 -0.38
N TYR A 24 -27.95 7.39 0.51
CA TYR A 24 -28.16 7.79 1.91
C TYR A 24 -29.04 9.06 2.06
N ASP A 25 -29.05 9.95 1.07
CA ASP A 25 -29.83 11.20 1.04
C ASP A 25 -31.23 11.04 0.37
N GLY A 26 -31.59 9.81 0.00
CA GLY A 26 -32.85 9.48 -0.68
C GLY A 26 -32.84 9.80 -2.19
N SER A 27 -31.72 10.25 -2.74
CA SER A 27 -31.58 10.43 -4.19
C SER A 27 -31.39 9.08 -4.90
N VAL A 28 -31.96 8.94 -6.10
CA VAL A 28 -31.78 7.75 -6.93
C VAL A 28 -30.74 8.03 -8.01
N VAL A 29 -29.80 7.12 -8.16
CA VAL A 29 -28.73 7.21 -9.16
C VAL A 29 -29.30 7.13 -10.56
N ALA A 30 -29.01 8.12 -11.40
CA ALA A 30 -29.46 8.21 -12.79
C ALA A 30 -28.91 7.09 -13.68
N ASP A 31 -29.52 6.95 -14.89
CA ASP A 31 -29.11 5.99 -15.90
C ASP A 31 -27.62 6.07 -16.22
N GLY A 32 -26.97 4.91 -16.30
CA GLY A 32 -25.53 4.80 -16.56
C GLY A 32 -24.65 4.78 -15.31
N GLY A 33 -25.24 4.97 -14.10
CA GLY A 33 -24.54 4.99 -12.82
C GLY A 33 -23.75 6.27 -12.57
N GLN A 34 -23.33 6.50 -11.33
CA GLN A 34 -22.67 7.72 -10.89
C GLN A 34 -21.37 7.43 -10.15
N TRP A 35 -20.29 8.11 -10.53
CA TRP A 35 -19.03 8.13 -9.77
C TRP A 35 -19.13 9.10 -8.61
N THR A 36 -18.93 8.61 -7.39
CA THR A 36 -19.05 9.40 -6.17
C THR A 36 -18.23 8.83 -5.02
N MET A 37 -18.05 9.62 -3.97
CA MET A 37 -17.57 9.12 -2.68
C MET A 37 -18.70 8.38 -1.97
N ALA A 38 -18.39 7.24 -1.37
CA ALA A 38 -19.35 6.46 -0.59
C ALA A 38 -19.57 7.09 0.79
N HIS A 39 -20.84 7.12 1.23
CA HIS A 39 -21.26 7.63 2.53
C HIS A 39 -21.70 6.51 3.50
N GLY A 40 -21.34 5.26 3.22
CA GLY A 40 -21.65 4.14 4.10
C GLY A 40 -21.36 2.77 3.49
N ALA A 41 -21.48 1.74 4.31
CA ALA A 41 -21.19 0.37 3.91
C ALA A 41 -22.07 -0.15 2.76
N ASP A 42 -23.31 0.33 2.70
CA ASP A 42 -24.28 -0.10 1.67
C ASP A 42 -23.86 0.43 0.28
N GLU A 43 -23.45 1.71 0.20
CA GLU A 43 -22.92 2.29 -1.04
C GLU A 43 -21.61 1.60 -1.48
N ILE A 44 -20.70 1.31 -0.53
CA ILE A 44 -19.45 0.58 -0.82
C ILE A 44 -19.75 -0.80 -1.39
N THR A 45 -20.69 -1.51 -0.78
CA THR A 45 -21.10 -2.84 -1.23
C THR A 45 -21.72 -2.80 -2.62
N ALA A 46 -22.54 -1.77 -2.91
CA ALA A 46 -23.16 -1.59 -4.22
C ALA A 46 -22.15 -1.24 -5.32
N MET A 47 -21.06 -0.52 -4.99
CA MET A 47 -19.98 -0.20 -5.93
C MET A 47 -19.19 -1.44 -6.37
N GLY A 48 -19.07 -2.45 -5.51
CA GLY A 48 -18.37 -3.70 -5.80
C GLY A 48 -16.94 -3.50 -6.31
N PHE A 49 -16.61 -4.09 -7.45
CA PHE A 49 -15.29 -3.95 -8.08
C PHE A 49 -15.02 -2.59 -8.72
N ASN A 50 -16.03 -1.74 -8.89
CA ASN A 50 -15.87 -0.39 -9.44
C ASN A 50 -15.59 0.64 -8.35
N ALA A 51 -14.79 0.25 -7.35
CA ALA A 51 -14.45 1.06 -6.19
C ALA A 51 -12.95 1.07 -5.92
N ILE A 52 -12.45 2.19 -5.44
CA ILE A 52 -11.06 2.38 -5.00
C ILE A 52 -11.09 2.89 -3.56
N HIS A 53 -10.35 2.25 -2.68
CA HIS A 53 -10.12 2.72 -1.31
C HIS A 53 -9.08 3.84 -1.33
N VAL A 54 -9.56 5.07 -1.34
CA VAL A 54 -8.71 6.27 -1.50
C VAL A 54 -7.76 6.45 -0.34
N ASP A 55 -8.23 6.18 0.88
CA ASP A 55 -7.43 6.24 2.11
C ASP A 55 -6.26 5.24 2.08
N SER A 56 -6.54 3.97 1.80
CA SER A 56 -5.51 2.92 1.70
C SER A 56 -4.48 3.25 0.64
N MET A 57 -4.92 3.72 -0.54
CA MET A 57 -4.02 4.15 -1.63
C MET A 57 -3.19 5.36 -1.23
N MET A 58 -3.80 6.37 -0.62
CA MET A 58 -3.12 7.59 -0.20
C MET A 58 -2.03 7.30 0.84
N TRP A 59 -2.35 6.53 1.87
CA TRP A 59 -1.38 6.16 2.90
C TRP A 59 -0.28 5.26 2.35
N SER A 60 -0.61 4.25 1.54
CA SER A 60 0.37 3.37 0.92
C SER A 60 1.34 4.13 0.03
N VAL A 61 0.84 4.94 -0.90
CA VAL A 61 1.68 5.75 -1.81
C VAL A 61 2.47 6.80 -1.04
N GLY A 62 1.84 7.47 -0.06
CA GLY A 62 2.49 8.45 0.79
C GLY A 62 3.69 7.89 1.55
N LEU A 63 3.53 6.72 2.18
CA LEU A 63 4.63 6.02 2.87
C LEU A 63 5.73 5.58 1.90
N GLY A 64 5.37 5.11 0.70
CA GLY A 64 6.33 4.79 -0.35
C GLY A 64 7.15 6.01 -0.80
N LEU A 65 6.51 7.16 -0.97
CA LEU A 65 7.19 8.41 -1.32
C LEU A 65 8.10 8.90 -0.20
N ILE A 66 7.67 8.82 1.07
CA ILE A 66 8.49 9.15 2.24
C ILE A 66 9.73 8.25 2.29
N PHE A 67 9.56 6.95 2.09
CA PHE A 67 10.64 5.99 2.00
C PHE A 67 11.63 6.37 0.90
N CYS A 68 11.17 6.57 -0.33
CA CYS A 68 12.03 6.92 -1.46
C CYS A 68 12.78 8.24 -1.23
N TRP A 69 12.10 9.24 -0.67
CA TRP A 69 12.71 10.52 -0.34
C TRP A 69 13.80 10.40 0.72
N LEU A 70 13.52 9.66 1.81
CA LEU A 70 14.43 9.46 2.92
C LEU A 70 15.70 8.71 2.46
N PHE A 71 15.51 7.60 1.76
CA PHE A 71 16.62 6.79 1.26
C PHE A 71 17.47 7.55 0.23
N ARG A 72 16.83 8.30 -0.69
CA ARG A 72 17.55 9.18 -1.62
C ARG A 72 18.35 10.24 -0.88
N ARG A 73 17.76 10.89 0.13
CA ARG A 73 18.46 11.93 0.92
C ARG A 73 19.70 11.37 1.60
N VAL A 74 19.62 10.19 2.17
CA VAL A 74 20.75 9.52 2.81
C VAL A 74 21.76 9.04 1.80
N ALA A 75 21.35 8.44 0.70
CA ALA A 75 22.26 7.96 -0.35
C ALA A 75 23.15 9.09 -0.93
N VAL A 76 22.59 10.31 -1.04
CA VAL A 76 23.37 11.47 -1.50
C VAL A 76 24.43 11.93 -0.47
N GLN A 77 24.20 11.63 0.82
CA GLN A 77 25.12 12.00 1.92
C GLN A 77 26.13 10.89 2.24
N ALA A 78 25.97 9.70 1.65
CA ALA A 78 26.85 8.58 1.90
C ALA A 78 28.30 8.90 1.45
N THR A 79 29.26 8.61 2.31
CA THR A 79 30.68 8.81 2.09
C THR A 79 31.45 7.55 2.44
N ALA A 80 32.71 7.43 2.00
CA ALA A 80 33.57 6.31 2.36
C ALA A 80 34.04 6.29 3.83
N GLY A 81 33.66 7.30 4.62
CA GLY A 81 33.96 7.38 6.05
C GLY A 81 33.03 6.55 6.92
N VAL A 82 33.25 6.61 8.23
CA VAL A 82 32.38 5.92 9.20
C VAL A 82 31.01 6.62 9.23
N PRO A 83 29.92 5.91 8.91
CA PRO A 83 28.59 6.51 8.91
C PRO A 83 28.13 6.84 10.33
N SER A 84 27.30 7.86 10.48
CA SER A 84 26.74 8.25 11.78
C SER A 84 25.26 8.57 11.68
N GLY A 85 24.55 8.47 12.80
CA GLY A 85 23.13 8.84 12.91
C GLY A 85 22.24 8.12 11.93
N MET A 86 21.45 8.87 11.15
CA MET A 86 20.47 8.33 10.19
C MET A 86 21.14 7.59 9.02
N VAL A 87 22.33 8.03 8.62
CA VAL A 87 23.09 7.34 7.55
C VAL A 87 23.43 5.93 8.00
N ASN A 88 23.98 5.76 9.20
CA ASN A 88 24.30 4.44 9.77
C ASN A 88 23.07 3.55 9.91
N PHE A 89 21.93 4.11 10.35
CA PHE A 89 20.68 3.33 10.48
C PHE A 89 20.22 2.80 9.11
N ILE A 90 20.21 3.64 8.09
CA ILE A 90 19.76 3.21 6.75
C ILE A 90 20.74 2.23 6.12
N GLU A 91 22.06 2.44 6.27
CA GLU A 91 23.06 1.49 5.81
C GLU A 91 22.88 0.12 6.47
N MET A 92 22.63 0.08 7.78
CA MET A 92 22.33 -1.18 8.51
C MET A 92 21.11 -1.91 7.93
N VAL A 93 20.03 -1.18 7.60
CA VAL A 93 18.84 -1.77 6.97
C VAL A 93 19.17 -2.32 5.58
N VAL A 94 19.92 -1.57 4.78
CA VAL A 94 20.36 -1.99 3.43
C VAL A 94 21.26 -3.23 3.51
N GLU A 95 22.24 -3.24 4.40
CA GLU A 95 23.13 -4.40 4.61
C GLU A 95 22.38 -5.63 5.09
N PHE A 96 21.44 -5.46 6.00
CA PHE A 96 20.59 -6.55 6.48
C PHE A 96 19.84 -7.21 5.33
N VAL A 97 19.13 -6.41 4.51
CA VAL A 97 18.35 -6.97 3.39
C VAL A 97 19.26 -7.56 2.30
N ASP A 98 20.37 -6.88 1.98
CA ASP A 98 21.33 -7.38 0.99
C ASP A 98 21.97 -8.71 1.44
N GLY A 99 22.28 -8.85 2.73
CA GLY A 99 22.73 -10.11 3.33
C GLY A 99 21.72 -11.24 3.15
N VAL A 100 20.46 -11.02 3.54
CA VAL A 100 19.38 -12.01 3.37
C VAL A 100 19.21 -12.41 1.89
N VAL A 101 19.27 -11.44 0.99
CA VAL A 101 19.16 -11.70 -0.45
C VAL A 101 20.35 -12.55 -0.95
N LYS A 102 21.57 -12.24 -0.55
CA LYS A 102 22.77 -12.99 -0.95
C LYS A 102 22.78 -14.41 -0.42
N ASP A 103 22.30 -14.63 0.79
CA ASP A 103 22.20 -15.95 1.41
C ASP A 103 21.14 -16.82 0.74
N THR A 104 20.09 -16.21 0.20
CA THR A 104 18.95 -16.92 -0.40
C THR A 104 19.08 -17.07 -1.91
N PHE A 105 19.60 -16.06 -2.60
CA PHE A 105 19.66 -15.99 -4.06
C PHE A 105 21.08 -15.95 -4.58
N HIS A 106 21.53 -17.07 -5.14
CA HIS A 106 22.90 -17.24 -5.67
C HIS A 106 23.06 -16.79 -7.14
N GLY A 107 21.98 -16.31 -7.78
CA GLY A 107 22.00 -15.77 -9.14
C GLY A 107 22.46 -14.32 -9.19
N ARG A 108 22.81 -13.84 -10.40
CA ARG A 108 23.19 -12.44 -10.62
C ARG A 108 22.01 -11.67 -11.26
N ASN A 109 21.19 -11.07 -10.45
CA ASN A 109 20.13 -10.16 -10.93
C ASN A 109 20.15 -8.88 -10.08
N PRO A 110 20.52 -7.71 -10.66
CA PRO A 110 20.64 -6.47 -9.92
C PRO A 110 19.30 -5.91 -9.40
N LEU A 111 18.17 -6.45 -9.86
CA LEU A 111 16.83 -6.00 -9.42
C LEU A 111 16.43 -6.60 -8.07
N ILE A 112 16.90 -7.79 -7.70
CA ILE A 112 16.36 -8.54 -6.55
C ILE A 112 16.60 -7.81 -5.24
N ALA A 113 17.82 -7.37 -4.96
CA ALA A 113 18.14 -6.68 -3.71
C ALA A 113 17.37 -5.33 -3.55
N PRO A 114 17.32 -4.43 -4.55
CA PRO A 114 16.49 -3.23 -4.47
C PRO A 114 15.00 -3.51 -4.34
N LEU A 115 14.48 -4.53 -5.03
CA LEU A 115 13.06 -4.92 -4.92
C LEU A 115 12.75 -5.45 -3.52
N ALA A 116 13.60 -6.35 -2.99
CA ALA A 116 13.45 -6.88 -1.63
C ALA A 116 13.49 -5.76 -0.59
N LEU A 117 14.45 -4.83 -0.71
CA LEU A 117 14.54 -3.65 0.16
C LEU A 117 13.29 -2.80 0.09
N THR A 118 12.79 -2.52 -1.12
CA THR A 118 11.59 -1.70 -1.31
C THR A 118 10.37 -2.33 -0.64
N ILE A 119 10.13 -3.62 -0.89
CA ILE A 119 8.98 -4.33 -0.31
C ILE A 119 9.12 -4.41 1.20
N PHE A 120 10.31 -4.78 1.72
CA PHE A 120 10.55 -4.90 3.14
C PHE A 120 10.27 -3.59 3.88
N VAL A 121 10.87 -2.49 3.44
CA VAL A 121 10.71 -1.19 4.11
C VAL A 121 9.28 -0.66 3.94
N TRP A 122 8.69 -0.81 2.75
CA TRP A 122 7.33 -0.33 2.50
C TRP A 122 6.30 -1.06 3.36
N VAL A 123 6.35 -2.40 3.40
CA VAL A 123 5.47 -3.21 4.26
C VAL A 123 5.72 -2.90 5.72
N PHE A 124 6.98 -2.76 6.14
CA PHE A 124 7.33 -2.37 7.51
C PHE A 124 6.69 -1.03 7.89
N LEU A 125 6.80 -0.01 7.04
CA LEU A 125 6.20 1.31 7.29
C LEU A 125 4.68 1.25 7.37
N MET A 126 4.02 0.48 6.49
CA MET A 126 2.57 0.30 6.55
C MET A 126 2.11 -0.36 7.85
N ASN A 127 2.86 -1.35 8.35
CA ASN A 127 2.56 -1.99 9.65
C ASN A 127 2.95 -1.11 10.83
N LEU A 128 3.95 -0.23 10.69
CA LEU A 128 4.32 0.73 11.72
C LEU A 128 3.16 1.71 12.02
N MET A 129 2.27 1.94 11.06
CA MET A 129 1.06 2.75 11.27
C MET A 129 0.11 2.15 12.32
N ASP A 130 0.13 0.83 12.55
CA ASP A 130 -0.66 0.18 13.61
C ASP A 130 -0.21 0.57 15.04
N LEU A 131 1.01 1.07 15.19
CA LEU A 131 1.51 1.53 16.50
C LEU A 131 1.00 2.93 16.85
N ILE A 132 0.43 3.65 15.89
CA ILE A 132 -0.21 4.95 16.14
C ILE A 132 -1.56 4.71 16.79
N PRO A 133 -1.90 5.44 17.89
CA PRO A 133 -3.23 5.31 18.49
C PRO A 133 -4.33 5.45 17.46
N VAL A 134 -5.26 4.47 17.44
CA VAL A 134 -6.32 4.33 16.44
C VAL A 134 -7.14 5.62 16.25
N ASP A 135 -7.35 6.38 17.31
CA ASP A 135 -8.18 7.59 17.27
C ASP A 135 -7.42 8.86 16.87
N LEU A 136 -6.08 8.85 16.93
CA LEU A 136 -5.29 10.09 16.81
C LEU A 136 -5.46 10.75 15.43
N ILE A 137 -5.27 9.99 14.37
CA ILE A 137 -5.34 10.50 13.00
C ILE A 137 -6.80 10.59 12.51
N PRO A 138 -7.64 9.53 12.63
CA PRO A 138 -9.03 9.61 12.20
C PRO A 138 -9.81 10.71 12.90
N HIS A 139 -9.63 10.89 14.21
CA HIS A 139 -10.32 11.96 14.94
C HIS A 139 -9.91 13.35 14.47
N SER A 140 -8.62 13.57 14.21
CA SER A 140 -8.14 14.86 13.69
C SER A 140 -8.65 15.14 12.28
N LEU A 141 -8.82 14.12 11.45
CA LEU A 141 -9.35 14.25 10.09
C LEU A 141 -10.89 14.42 10.09
N MET A 142 -11.59 13.79 11.02
CA MET A 142 -13.02 14.02 11.22
C MET A 142 -13.29 15.49 11.57
N LEU A 143 -12.44 16.13 12.38
CA LEU A 143 -12.52 17.58 12.64
C LEU A 143 -12.29 18.44 11.39
N ALA A 144 -11.60 17.90 10.39
CA ALA A 144 -11.38 18.51 9.08
C ALA A 144 -12.47 18.17 8.04
N GLY A 145 -13.52 17.42 8.44
CA GLY A 145 -14.66 17.08 7.58
C GLY A 145 -14.53 15.75 6.82
N VAL A 146 -13.56 14.90 7.18
CA VAL A 146 -13.42 13.54 6.60
C VAL A 146 -14.05 12.54 7.56
N GLU A 147 -15.23 12.01 7.21
CA GLU A 147 -16.03 11.16 8.10
C GLU A 147 -15.45 9.75 8.28
N TYR A 148 -14.93 9.16 7.22
CA TYR A 148 -14.42 7.79 7.23
C TYR A 148 -12.97 7.77 6.79
N GLN A 149 -12.10 7.11 7.57
CA GLN A 149 -10.71 6.93 7.17
C GLN A 149 -10.05 5.77 7.91
N LYS A 150 -9.40 4.89 7.15
CA LYS A 150 -8.57 3.82 7.64
C LYS A 150 -7.09 4.16 7.39
N ILE A 151 -6.28 4.13 8.45
CA ILE A 151 -4.89 4.61 8.39
C ILE A 151 -3.85 3.53 8.11
N VAL A 152 -4.25 2.25 8.15
CA VAL A 152 -3.32 1.11 7.98
C VAL A 152 -3.55 0.43 6.64
N PRO A 153 -2.75 0.77 5.59
CA PRO A 153 -2.95 0.23 4.24
C PRO A 153 -2.75 -1.28 4.14
N SER A 154 -1.86 -1.86 4.97
CA SER A 154 -1.58 -3.30 4.95
C SER A 154 -2.77 -4.18 5.35
N THR A 155 -3.78 -3.62 6.00
CA THR A 155 -5.03 -4.32 6.33
C THR A 155 -6.02 -4.37 5.16
N ASP A 156 -5.74 -3.64 4.07
CA ASP A 156 -6.54 -3.70 2.84
C ASP A 156 -6.03 -4.83 1.93
N PRO A 157 -6.86 -5.87 1.66
CA PRO A 157 -6.48 -6.97 0.77
C PRO A 157 -6.10 -6.52 -0.64
N ASN A 158 -6.66 -5.41 -1.13
CA ASN A 158 -6.36 -4.89 -2.47
C ASN A 158 -4.91 -4.41 -2.55
N ILE A 159 -4.39 -3.77 -1.50
CA ILE A 159 -3.00 -3.31 -1.44
C ILE A 159 -2.04 -4.52 -1.36
N THR A 160 -2.29 -5.43 -0.43
CA THR A 160 -1.40 -6.58 -0.21
C THR A 160 -1.42 -7.56 -1.39
N MET A 161 -2.59 -7.81 -1.97
CA MET A 161 -2.73 -8.65 -3.15
C MET A 161 -2.12 -7.98 -4.39
N GLY A 162 -2.30 -6.67 -4.57
CA GLY A 162 -1.67 -5.91 -5.66
C GLY A 162 -0.14 -5.99 -5.63
N MET A 163 0.48 -5.85 -4.45
CA MET A 163 1.92 -6.04 -4.29
C MET A 163 2.35 -7.48 -4.58
N ALA A 164 1.61 -8.47 -4.07
CA ALA A 164 1.91 -9.88 -4.31
C ALA A 164 1.82 -10.25 -5.80
N ILE A 165 0.79 -9.79 -6.50
CA ILE A 165 0.64 -9.99 -7.95
C ILE A 165 1.78 -9.30 -8.71
N GLY A 166 2.16 -8.08 -8.34
CA GLY A 166 3.28 -7.37 -8.96
C GLY A 166 4.59 -8.16 -8.86
N VAL A 167 4.92 -8.68 -7.68
CA VAL A 167 6.10 -9.54 -7.46
C VAL A 167 6.00 -10.84 -8.26
N PHE A 168 4.83 -11.48 -8.26
CA PHE A 168 4.59 -12.71 -9.00
C PHE A 168 4.79 -12.52 -10.52
N VAL A 169 4.26 -11.45 -11.09
CA VAL A 169 4.45 -11.10 -12.51
C VAL A 169 5.94 -10.88 -12.83
N LEU A 170 6.65 -10.15 -11.97
CA LEU A 170 8.10 -9.95 -12.13
C LEU A 170 8.85 -11.29 -12.06
N MET A 171 8.50 -12.15 -11.13
CA MET A 171 9.09 -13.49 -10.99
C MET A 171 8.88 -14.32 -12.26
N LEU A 172 7.66 -14.36 -12.80
CA LEU A 172 7.34 -15.05 -14.04
C LEU A 172 8.12 -14.47 -15.22
N PHE A 173 8.14 -13.14 -15.35
CA PHE A 173 8.86 -12.47 -16.42
C PHE A 173 10.35 -12.83 -16.43
N TYR A 174 11.02 -12.76 -15.28
CA TYR A 174 12.43 -13.11 -15.18
C TYR A 174 12.68 -14.60 -15.35
N SER A 175 11.78 -15.46 -14.88
CA SER A 175 11.88 -16.91 -15.09
C SER A 175 11.81 -17.27 -16.57
N ILE A 176 10.88 -16.71 -17.30
CA ILE A 176 10.75 -16.89 -18.75
C ILE A 176 11.95 -16.29 -19.48
N LYS A 177 12.42 -15.11 -19.08
CA LYS A 177 13.59 -14.45 -19.69
C LYS A 177 14.88 -15.25 -19.54
N VAL A 178 15.07 -15.92 -18.42
CA VAL A 178 16.29 -16.69 -18.11
C VAL A 178 16.22 -18.13 -18.65
N LYS A 179 15.09 -18.83 -18.46
CA LYS A 179 14.91 -20.25 -18.84
C LYS A 179 14.27 -20.43 -20.24
N GLY A 180 13.72 -19.36 -20.81
CA GLY A 180 12.98 -19.43 -22.08
C GLY A 180 11.77 -20.35 -21.97
N PHE A 181 11.42 -21.03 -23.06
CA PHE A 181 10.33 -22.01 -23.10
C PHE A 181 10.56 -23.24 -22.23
N GLY A 182 11.80 -23.47 -21.74
CA GLY A 182 12.11 -24.55 -20.81
C GLY A 182 11.38 -24.44 -19.47
N PHE A 183 10.99 -23.20 -19.06
CA PHE A 183 10.23 -22.94 -17.85
C PHE A 183 8.86 -23.66 -17.79
N VAL A 184 8.21 -23.86 -18.94
CA VAL A 184 6.90 -24.53 -19.02
C VAL A 184 7.02 -26.06 -18.96
N ARG A 185 8.23 -26.60 -19.07
CA ARG A 185 8.53 -28.05 -19.10
C ARG A 185 8.97 -28.63 -17.76
N GLU A 186 9.30 -27.78 -16.77
CA GLU A 186 9.60 -28.15 -15.39
C GLU A 186 8.37 -27.94 -14.49
#